data_86d957b0efb33803493f8fbbe838fb01
#
_entry.id   86d957b0efb33803493f8fbbe838fb01
#
_cell.length_a   1.000
_cell.length_b   1.000
_cell.length_c   1.000
_cell.angle_alpha   90.00
_cell.angle_beta   90.00
_cell.angle_gamma   90.00
#
_symmetry.space_group_name_H-M   'P 1'
#
loop_
_entity.id
_entity.type
_entity.pdbx_description
1 polymer ?
#
loop_
_entity_poly.entity_id
_entity_poly.type
_entity_poly.pdbx_seq_one_letter_code
_entity_poly.pdbx_strand_id
1 'polypeptide(L)'
;MFIYEKKLQFPVKIATPNPKLAAFIISQYGGPDGELGASMRYLSQRYSMPFAEAKGLLTDIGTEELGHMEMVAAIVHQLTRNLSDEDVRNNSAFAPYFVDHTTGVYPTAASGFPWTAGSIQSTGDPIADLTEDLAADGAMAHGQRPINHNKFPDSTFRAE
;
A
#
# COMPACT_ATOMS: atom_id res chain seq x y z
N MET A 1 -4.22 16.41 16.04
CA MET A 1 -5.58 16.37 15.44
C MET A 1 -5.44 16.12 13.95
N PHE A 2 -6.13 15.14 13.39
CA PHE A 2 -6.15 14.91 11.96
C PHE A 2 -7.02 15.99 11.28
N ILE A 3 -6.47 16.65 10.27
CA ILE A 3 -7.16 17.69 9.51
C ILE A 3 -7.24 17.23 8.06
N TYR A 4 -8.44 17.17 7.50
CA TYR A 4 -8.70 16.82 6.12
C TYR A 4 -9.16 18.04 5.33
N GLU A 5 -8.44 18.40 4.28
CA GLU A 5 -8.74 19.54 3.40
C GLU A 5 -9.29 19.02 2.08
N LYS A 6 -10.28 18.40 1.86
CA LYS A 6 -10.98 17.98 0.61
C LYS A 6 -10.23 18.24 -0.71
N LYS A 7 -8.92 18.02 -0.73
CA LYS A 7 -8.04 18.14 -1.88
C LYS A 7 -6.89 17.15 -1.73
N LEU A 8 -6.38 16.64 -2.83
CA LEU A 8 -5.18 15.81 -2.81
C LEU A 8 -3.98 16.65 -2.38
N GLN A 9 -3.04 16.05 -1.67
CA GLN A 9 -1.77 16.68 -1.26
C GLN A 9 -1.01 17.20 -2.50
N PHE A 10 -0.96 16.39 -3.56
CA PHE A 10 -0.49 16.80 -4.88
C PHE A 10 -1.55 16.47 -5.94
N PRO A 11 -1.72 17.33 -6.96
CA PRO A 11 -2.74 17.11 -7.97
C PRO A 11 -2.41 15.91 -8.86
N VAL A 12 -3.39 15.03 -9.05
CA VAL A 12 -3.30 13.89 -9.97
C VAL A 12 -4.10 14.22 -11.24
N LYS A 13 -3.43 14.23 -12.39
CA LYS A 13 -4.04 14.49 -13.71
C LYS A 13 -3.52 13.51 -14.74
N ILE A 14 -4.30 12.49 -15.05
CA ILE A 14 -3.95 11.47 -16.06
C ILE A 14 -4.78 11.71 -17.31
N ALA A 15 -4.11 12.03 -18.41
CA ALA A 15 -4.76 12.34 -19.67
C ALA A 15 -5.37 11.08 -20.32
N THR A 16 -4.62 9.98 -20.34
CA THR A 16 -4.99 8.75 -21.04
C THR A 16 -5.16 7.60 -20.06
N PRO A 17 -6.34 6.95 -20.00
CA PRO A 17 -6.55 5.75 -19.22
C PRO A 17 -5.58 4.62 -19.62
N ASN A 18 -5.12 3.87 -18.63
CA ASN A 18 -4.24 2.72 -18.82
C ASN A 18 -4.49 1.65 -17.73
N PRO A 19 -5.45 0.75 -17.94
CA PRO A 19 -5.78 -0.27 -16.95
C PRO A 19 -4.63 -1.22 -16.60
N LYS A 20 -3.73 -1.46 -17.54
CA LYS A 20 -2.53 -2.30 -17.27
C LYS A 20 -1.60 -1.63 -16.28
N LEU A 21 -1.42 -0.32 -16.39
CA LEU A 21 -0.63 0.44 -15.42
C LEU A 21 -1.33 0.47 -14.06
N ALA A 22 -2.66 0.59 -14.03
CA ALA A 22 -3.42 0.53 -12.79
C ALA A 22 -3.18 -0.78 -12.03
N ALA A 23 -3.03 -1.91 -12.72
CA ALA A 23 -2.74 -3.21 -12.11
C ALA A 23 -1.39 -3.24 -11.37
N PHE A 24 -0.41 -2.44 -11.77
CA PHE A 24 0.83 -2.29 -11.02
C PHE A 24 0.69 -1.34 -9.82
N ILE A 25 -0.03 -0.25 -10.01
CA ILE A 25 -0.17 0.80 -9.00
C ILE A 25 -1.09 0.36 -7.85
N ILE A 26 -2.10 -0.48 -8.11
CA ILE A 26 -3.12 -0.84 -7.10
C ILE A 26 -2.51 -1.49 -5.85
N SER A 27 -1.37 -2.16 -5.96
CA SER A 27 -0.69 -2.74 -4.81
C SER A 27 -0.20 -1.69 -3.80
N GLN A 28 0.10 -0.49 -4.27
CA GLN A 28 0.42 0.66 -3.40
C GLN A 28 -0.81 1.21 -2.68
N TYR A 29 -2.01 0.89 -3.13
CA TYR A 29 -3.24 1.26 -2.44
C TYR A 29 -3.57 0.29 -1.32
N GLY A 30 -3.69 -0.99 -1.62
CA GLY A 30 -4.22 -1.99 -0.70
C GLY A 30 -3.36 -3.24 -0.53
N GLY A 31 -2.11 -3.26 -1.02
CA GLY A 31 -1.17 -4.33 -0.73
C GLY A 31 -0.68 -4.31 0.72
N PRO A 32 0.00 -5.37 1.18
CA PRO A 32 0.56 -5.44 2.54
C PRO A 32 1.45 -4.26 2.89
N ASP A 33 2.25 -3.82 1.92
CA ASP A 33 3.17 -2.68 2.02
C ASP A 33 2.65 -1.45 1.27
N GLY A 34 1.35 -1.41 0.97
CA GLY A 34 0.71 -0.24 0.39
C GLY A 34 0.39 0.83 1.44
N GLU A 35 -0.01 2.03 0.98
CA GLU A 35 -0.20 3.22 1.83
C GLU A 35 -1.21 2.99 2.96
N LEU A 36 -2.29 2.22 2.72
CA LEU A 36 -3.23 1.86 3.78
C LEU A 36 -2.58 0.99 4.86
N GLY A 37 -1.81 -0.01 4.45
CA GLY A 37 -1.07 -0.89 5.34
C GLY A 37 0.00 -0.13 6.13
N ALA A 38 0.76 0.73 5.47
CA ALA A 38 1.80 1.56 6.06
C ALA A 38 1.22 2.51 7.12
N SER A 39 0.15 3.25 6.79
CA SER A 39 -0.53 4.10 7.75
C SER A 39 -0.95 3.35 9.01
N MET A 40 -1.64 2.20 8.86
CA MET A 40 -2.12 1.41 9.98
C MET A 40 -0.98 0.79 10.81
N ARG A 41 0.12 0.42 10.15
CA ARG A 41 1.34 -0.08 10.78
C ARG A 41 1.94 0.99 11.71
N TYR A 42 2.29 2.14 11.18
CA TYR A 42 2.91 3.23 11.94
C TYR A 42 2.03 3.73 13.08
N LEU A 43 0.74 3.92 12.82
CA LEU A 43 -0.22 4.36 13.83
C LEU A 43 -0.48 3.31 14.92
N SER A 44 -0.21 2.04 14.66
CA SER A 44 -0.28 0.97 15.67
C SER A 44 1.02 0.87 16.48
N GLN A 45 2.16 0.90 15.82
CA GLN A 45 3.48 0.75 16.44
C GLN A 45 3.82 1.90 17.38
N ARG A 46 3.33 3.13 17.11
CA ARG A 46 3.58 4.29 17.97
C ARG A 46 3.24 4.07 19.43
N TYR A 47 2.28 3.20 19.75
CA TYR A 47 1.87 2.95 21.13
C TYR A 47 2.86 2.10 21.92
N SER A 48 3.71 1.33 21.24
CA SER A 48 4.77 0.51 21.87
C SER A 48 6.14 1.19 21.87
N MET A 49 6.28 2.35 21.21
CA MET A 49 7.56 3.06 21.20
C MET A 49 7.92 3.62 22.59
N PRO A 50 9.18 3.44 23.04
CA PRO A 50 9.60 3.90 24.37
C PRO A 50 9.83 5.41 24.46
N PHE A 51 10.11 6.09 23.32
CA PHE A 51 10.47 7.51 23.29
C PHE A 51 9.38 8.36 22.69
N ALA A 52 9.16 9.55 23.25
CA ALA A 52 8.13 10.48 22.78
C ALA A 52 8.41 10.94 21.34
N GLU A 53 9.66 11.12 20.97
CA GLU A 53 10.10 11.51 19.64
C GLU A 53 9.73 10.45 18.59
N ALA A 54 9.96 9.15 18.89
CA ALA A 54 9.57 8.07 18.02
C ALA A 54 8.05 7.96 17.86
N LYS A 55 7.30 8.17 18.95
CA LYS A 55 5.83 8.23 18.88
C LYS A 55 5.35 9.37 18.00
N GLY A 56 5.98 10.54 18.12
CA GLY A 56 5.67 11.71 17.31
C GLY A 56 5.94 11.44 15.83
N LEU A 57 7.12 10.93 15.52
CA LEU A 57 7.52 10.59 14.15
C LEU A 57 6.56 9.59 13.50
N LEU A 58 6.27 8.46 14.16
CA LEU A 58 5.32 7.46 13.63
C LEU A 58 3.89 8.00 13.49
N THR A 59 3.52 8.99 14.31
CA THR A 59 2.23 9.67 14.15
C THR A 59 2.22 10.55 12.90
N ASP A 60 3.29 11.31 12.68
CA ASP A 60 3.39 12.21 11.53
C ASP A 60 3.41 11.41 10.23
N ILE A 61 4.30 10.43 10.10
CA ILE A 61 4.39 9.57 8.92
C ILE A 61 3.06 8.81 8.71
N GLY A 62 2.56 8.14 9.72
CA GLY A 62 1.35 7.33 9.60
C GLY A 62 0.09 8.13 9.21
N THR A 63 0.02 9.41 9.56
CA THR A 63 -1.06 10.29 9.10
C THR A 63 -0.82 10.84 7.69
N GLU A 64 0.44 11.02 7.29
CA GLU A 64 0.81 11.42 5.93
C GLU A 64 0.44 10.35 4.90
N GLU A 65 0.61 9.06 5.25
CA GLU A 65 0.25 7.92 4.40
C GLU A 65 -1.24 7.90 3.99
N LEU A 66 -2.12 8.50 4.78
CA LEU A 66 -3.53 8.66 4.39
C LEU A 66 -3.67 9.61 3.18
N GLY A 67 -2.83 10.62 3.08
CA GLY A 67 -2.77 11.51 1.91
C GLY A 67 -2.20 10.80 0.68
N HIS A 68 -1.15 9.99 0.86
CA HIS A 68 -0.59 9.15 -0.19
C HIS A 68 -1.60 8.13 -0.71
N MET A 69 -2.32 7.47 0.19
CA MET A 69 -3.40 6.55 -0.14
C MET A 69 -4.46 7.21 -1.04
N GLU A 70 -4.89 8.44 -0.73
CA GLU A 70 -5.83 9.18 -1.58
C GLU A 70 -5.26 9.45 -2.98
N MET A 71 -3.98 9.83 -3.07
CA MET A 71 -3.34 10.08 -4.36
C MET A 71 -3.24 8.79 -5.19
N VAL A 72 -2.84 7.69 -4.59
CA VAL A 72 -2.79 6.37 -5.25
C VAL A 72 -4.18 5.95 -5.72
N ALA A 73 -5.20 6.07 -4.88
CA ALA A 73 -6.58 5.79 -5.26
C ALA A 73 -7.06 6.66 -6.44
N ALA A 74 -6.72 7.95 -6.44
CA ALA A 74 -7.03 8.86 -7.53
C ALA A 74 -6.30 8.51 -8.84
N ILE A 75 -5.06 8.03 -8.75
CA ILE A 75 -4.29 7.52 -9.90
C ILE A 75 -4.99 6.30 -10.49
N VAL A 76 -5.28 5.29 -9.66
CA VAL A 76 -5.95 4.06 -10.12
C VAL A 76 -7.31 4.38 -10.74
N HIS A 77 -8.11 5.23 -10.09
CA HIS A 77 -9.40 5.66 -10.61
C HIS A 77 -9.28 6.34 -11.98
N GLN A 78 -8.33 7.25 -12.16
CA GLN A 78 -8.14 7.94 -13.44
C GLN A 78 -7.56 7.03 -14.53
N LEU A 79 -6.74 6.04 -14.16
CA LEU A 79 -6.22 5.05 -15.09
C LEU A 79 -7.29 4.06 -15.57
N THR A 80 -8.31 3.81 -14.77
CA THR A 80 -9.38 2.85 -15.05
C THR A 80 -10.71 3.52 -15.43
N ARG A 81 -10.74 4.83 -15.54
CA ARG A 81 -11.97 5.54 -15.94
C ARG A 81 -12.45 5.08 -17.33
N ASN A 82 -13.76 5.06 -17.51
CA ASN A 82 -14.44 4.64 -18.75
C ASN A 82 -14.36 3.13 -19.06
N LEU A 83 -13.95 2.31 -18.11
CA LEU A 83 -14.13 0.86 -18.23
C LEU A 83 -15.62 0.53 -18.11
N SER A 84 -16.10 -0.33 -19.00
CA SER A 84 -17.42 -0.94 -18.85
C SER A 84 -17.35 -2.15 -17.92
N ASP A 85 -18.51 -2.59 -17.42
CA ASP A 85 -18.63 -3.84 -16.66
C ASP A 85 -18.12 -5.05 -17.44
N GLU A 86 -18.32 -5.04 -18.77
CA GLU A 86 -17.84 -6.08 -19.66
C GLU A 86 -16.30 -6.08 -19.74
N ASP A 87 -15.67 -4.92 -19.84
CA ASP A 87 -14.21 -4.80 -19.81
C ASP A 87 -13.63 -5.36 -18.52
N VAL A 88 -14.25 -5.05 -17.38
CA VAL A 88 -13.81 -5.54 -16.07
C VAL A 88 -13.93 -7.05 -15.98
N ARG A 89 -15.04 -7.63 -16.42
CA ARG A 89 -15.28 -9.08 -16.32
C ARG A 89 -14.41 -9.89 -17.27
N ASN A 90 -14.14 -9.36 -18.44
CA ASN A 90 -13.43 -10.09 -19.50
C ASN A 90 -11.90 -9.91 -19.44
N ASN A 91 -11.39 -9.01 -18.61
CA ASN A 91 -9.97 -8.74 -18.53
C ASN A 91 -9.39 -9.15 -17.18
N SER A 92 -8.65 -10.27 -17.17
CA SER A 92 -8.03 -10.81 -15.97
C SER A 92 -6.96 -9.91 -15.36
N ALA A 93 -6.46 -8.90 -16.09
CA ALA A 93 -5.40 -8.03 -15.60
C ALA A 93 -5.86 -7.09 -14.48
N PHE A 94 -7.14 -6.74 -14.44
CA PHE A 94 -7.68 -5.81 -13.44
C PHE A 94 -8.98 -6.28 -12.78
N ALA A 95 -9.59 -7.36 -13.24
CA ALA A 95 -10.74 -7.98 -12.59
C ALA A 95 -10.51 -8.27 -11.09
N PRO A 96 -9.31 -8.70 -10.63
CA PRO A 96 -9.10 -9.01 -9.21
C PRO A 96 -9.34 -7.85 -8.24
N TYR A 97 -9.12 -6.61 -8.63
CA TYR A 97 -9.31 -5.47 -7.72
C TYR A 97 -10.67 -4.77 -7.86
N PHE A 98 -11.54 -5.29 -8.72
CA PHE A 98 -12.95 -4.90 -8.81
C PHE A 98 -13.89 -6.01 -8.31
N VAL A 99 -13.45 -6.79 -7.34
CA VAL A 99 -14.18 -7.96 -6.82
C VAL A 99 -15.63 -7.60 -6.44
N ASP A 100 -16.56 -8.37 -6.94
CA ASP A 100 -18.01 -8.26 -6.71
C ASP A 100 -18.65 -6.91 -7.12
N HIS A 101 -17.87 -6.04 -7.76
CA HIS A 101 -18.29 -4.71 -8.18
C HIS A 101 -17.92 -4.49 -9.65
N THR A 102 -18.38 -3.40 -10.20
CA THR A 102 -18.16 -3.09 -11.60
C THR A 102 -16.92 -2.22 -11.79
N THR A 103 -16.99 -0.95 -11.44
CA THR A 103 -15.94 0.04 -11.71
C THR A 103 -15.43 0.76 -10.45
N GLY A 104 -15.71 0.23 -9.27
CA GLY A 104 -15.22 0.78 -8.01
C GLY A 104 -13.74 0.49 -7.80
N VAL A 105 -13.03 1.37 -7.11
CA VAL A 105 -11.65 1.16 -6.67
C VAL A 105 -11.67 0.72 -5.22
N TYR A 106 -11.07 -0.44 -4.94
CA TYR A 106 -11.03 -1.04 -3.61
C TYR A 106 -9.59 -1.28 -3.16
N PRO A 107 -9.29 -1.18 -1.86
CA PRO A 107 -7.95 -1.44 -1.34
C PRO A 107 -7.63 -2.94 -1.44
N THR A 108 -6.88 -3.30 -2.46
CA THR A 108 -6.45 -4.67 -2.75
C THR A 108 -5.07 -4.67 -3.39
N ALA A 109 -4.37 -5.78 -3.33
CA ALA A 109 -3.14 -5.98 -4.06
C ALA A 109 -3.40 -6.31 -5.54
N ALA A 110 -2.38 -6.17 -6.39
CA ALA A 110 -2.46 -6.54 -7.82
C ALA A 110 -2.80 -8.03 -8.03
N SER A 111 -2.50 -8.89 -7.06
CA SER A 111 -2.91 -10.30 -7.03
C SER A 111 -4.40 -10.53 -6.80
N GLY A 112 -5.15 -9.48 -6.46
CA GLY A 112 -6.55 -9.58 -6.04
C GLY A 112 -6.73 -9.93 -4.56
N PHE A 113 -5.65 -10.03 -3.78
CA PHE A 113 -5.76 -10.27 -2.34
C PHE A 113 -6.26 -8.99 -1.66
N PRO A 114 -7.42 -9.03 -0.97
CA PRO A 114 -7.97 -7.87 -0.31
C PRO A 114 -7.12 -7.48 0.90
N TRP A 115 -7.06 -6.17 1.20
CA TRP A 115 -6.41 -5.73 2.43
C TRP A 115 -7.10 -6.31 3.67
N THR A 116 -6.30 -6.74 4.64
CA THR A 116 -6.80 -7.25 5.92
C THR A 116 -5.92 -6.75 7.06
N ALA A 117 -6.47 -6.72 8.27
CA ALA A 117 -5.70 -6.39 9.47
C ALA A 117 -4.50 -7.36 9.72
N GLY A 118 -4.56 -8.57 9.14
CA GLY A 118 -3.43 -9.51 9.17
C GLY A 118 -2.19 -9.06 8.41
N SER A 119 -2.30 -8.00 7.59
CA SER A 119 -1.17 -7.38 6.89
C SER A 119 -0.44 -6.34 7.74
N ILE A 120 -0.95 -5.99 8.93
CA ILE A 120 -0.31 -5.04 9.84
C ILE A 120 0.84 -5.76 10.56
N GLN A 121 2.05 -5.31 10.30
CA GLN A 121 3.26 -5.83 10.94
C GLN A 121 3.60 -4.95 12.14
N SER A 122 3.16 -5.37 13.32
CA SER A 122 3.45 -4.68 14.58
C SER A 122 3.66 -5.73 15.67
N THR A 123 4.90 -5.87 16.11
CA THR A 123 5.32 -6.89 17.08
C THR A 123 5.34 -6.34 18.50
N GLY A 124 5.47 -5.02 18.66
CA GLY A 124 5.70 -4.35 19.93
C GLY A 124 7.18 -4.28 20.32
N ASP A 125 8.10 -4.82 19.51
CA ASP A 125 9.53 -4.62 19.64
C ASP A 125 9.94 -3.42 18.80
N PRO A 126 10.41 -2.32 19.39
CA PRO A 126 10.72 -1.10 18.64
C PRO A 126 11.80 -1.27 17.57
N ILE A 127 12.77 -2.16 17.78
CA ILE A 127 13.86 -2.39 16.81
C ILE A 127 13.34 -3.21 15.63
N ALA A 128 12.59 -4.28 15.92
CA ALA A 128 11.98 -5.11 14.88
C ALA A 128 11.01 -4.29 14.03
N ASP A 129 10.13 -3.54 14.68
CA ASP A 129 9.09 -2.75 14.02
C ASP A 129 9.70 -1.66 13.12
N LEU A 130 10.66 -0.87 13.61
CA LEU A 130 11.32 0.17 12.81
C LEU A 130 12.20 -0.40 11.69
N THR A 131 12.76 -1.59 11.86
CA THR A 131 13.53 -2.27 10.81
C THR A 131 12.61 -2.72 9.68
N GLU A 132 11.44 -3.24 10.01
CA GLU A 132 10.43 -3.64 9.04
C GLU A 132 9.84 -2.44 8.30
N ASP A 133 9.63 -1.32 8.97
CA ASP A 133 9.17 -0.07 8.36
C ASP A 133 10.14 0.40 7.28
N LEU A 134 11.44 0.44 7.58
CA LEU A 134 12.47 0.79 6.59
C LEU A 134 12.51 -0.17 5.40
N ALA A 135 12.25 -1.46 5.62
CA ALA A 135 12.20 -2.44 4.56
C ALA A 135 10.96 -2.25 3.66
N ALA A 136 9.82 -1.96 4.25
CA ALA A 136 8.57 -1.69 3.53
C ALA A 136 8.66 -0.42 2.68
N ASP A 137 9.19 0.68 3.23
CA ASP A 137 9.42 1.93 2.49
C ASP A 137 10.39 1.74 1.32
N GLY A 138 11.44 0.96 1.53
CA GLY A 138 12.37 0.59 0.46
C GLY A 138 11.70 -0.21 -0.66
N ALA A 139 10.77 -1.09 -0.34
CA ALA A 139 10.01 -1.87 -1.32
C ALA A 139 9.06 -0.99 -2.14
N MET A 140 8.39 -0.02 -1.50
CA MET A 140 7.53 0.94 -2.18
C MET A 140 8.32 1.85 -3.12
N ALA A 141 9.45 2.39 -2.68
CA ALA A 141 10.29 3.29 -3.47
C ALA A 141 10.86 2.64 -4.74
N HIS A 142 11.06 1.33 -4.75
CA HIS A 142 11.61 0.59 -5.89
C HIS A 142 10.54 -0.02 -6.82
N GLY A 143 9.27 0.28 -6.60
CA GLY A 143 8.13 -0.26 -7.35
C GLY A 143 8.25 -1.77 -7.44
N GLN A 144 7.60 -2.47 -6.55
CA GLN A 144 7.62 -3.93 -6.34
C GLN A 144 8.20 -4.72 -7.54
N ARG A 145 9.50 -4.91 -7.56
CA ARG A 145 10.05 -6.01 -8.37
C ARG A 145 9.52 -7.28 -7.70
N PRO A 146 8.88 -8.18 -8.43
CA PRO A 146 8.49 -9.44 -7.85
C PRO A 146 9.74 -10.05 -7.21
N ILE A 147 9.72 -10.22 -5.89
CA ILE A 147 10.79 -10.89 -5.17
C ILE A 147 10.76 -12.32 -5.71
N ASN A 148 11.75 -12.64 -6.53
CA ASN A 148 11.92 -13.99 -7.02
C ASN A 148 12.49 -14.81 -5.85
N HIS A 149 11.60 -15.41 -5.07
CA HIS A 149 11.95 -16.26 -3.91
C HIS A 149 12.93 -17.41 -4.26
N ASN A 150 13.17 -17.66 -5.54
CA ASN A 150 14.12 -18.68 -5.98
C ASN A 150 15.59 -18.20 -6.01
N LYS A 151 15.91 -16.97 -5.60
CA LYS A 151 17.27 -16.43 -5.64
C LYS A 151 17.99 -16.34 -4.31
N PHE A 152 17.36 -16.72 -3.21
CA PHE A 152 18.06 -16.85 -1.93
C PHE A 152 18.26 -18.34 -1.65
N PRO A 153 19.47 -18.89 -1.86
CA PRO A 153 19.78 -20.19 -1.29
C PRO A 153 19.75 -20.04 0.24
N ASP A 154 19.16 -21.03 0.91
CA ASP A 154 19.13 -21.16 2.35
C ASP A 154 20.46 -20.73 2.99
N SER A 155 20.49 -19.51 3.52
CA SER A 155 21.57 -19.11 4.41
C SER A 155 21.14 -19.48 5.82
N THR A 156 21.55 -20.65 6.23
CA THR A 156 21.59 -21.07 7.62
C THR A 156 22.38 -20.06 8.42
N PHE A 157 21.71 -19.11 9.05
CA PHE A 157 22.29 -18.39 10.18
C PHE A 157 22.30 -19.35 11.37
N ARG A 158 23.46 -19.94 11.63
CA ARG A 158 23.77 -20.53 12.94
C ARG A 158 24.19 -19.38 13.83
N ALA A 159 23.39 -19.15 14.89
CA ALA A 159 23.83 -18.37 16.03
C ALA A 159 24.90 -19.19 16.75
N GLU A 160 26.10 -18.62 16.96
CA GLU A 160 27.02 -18.96 18.04
C GLU A 160 26.87 -17.95 19.16
#